data_216a237f9f187382bde2e49838305bf9
#
_entry.id   216a237f9f187382bde2e49838305bf9
#
_cell.length_a   1.000
_cell.length_b   1.000
_cell.length_c   1.000
_cell.angle_alpha   90.00
_cell.angle_beta   90.00
_cell.angle_gamma   90.00
#
_symmetry.space_group_name_H-M   'P 1'
#
loop_
_entity.id
_entity.type
_entity.pdbx_description
1 polymer ?
#
loop_
_entity_poly.entity_id
_entity_poly.type
_entity_poly.pdbx_seq_one_letter_code
_entity_poly.pdbx_strand_id
1 'polypeptide(L)'
;MIKWMTGALGAAVVCAVASLGVSAQQNQMSFFVTSVGSGMGANLGGLTGADKHCQQIAAAAGAGNRTWRAYLSAAAAAGQPAVNAKDRIGKGPWMNVKGVVVAKTVEHLHSDANNLNGETALTEKGGAVAGNQHDILTGSQADGTLQTGGAPCGNFSEATDGTGAANVGHVDRRGGGQAPTSWNASHASRGCSQANLVATGGNGYFYCFATN
;
A
#
# COMPACT_ATOMS: atom_id res chain seq x y z
N MET A 1 34.73 57.71 -26.44
CA MET A 1 33.37 57.09 -26.44
C MET A 1 33.53 55.73 -25.83
N ILE A 2 33.19 55.58 -24.56
CA ILE A 2 33.28 54.30 -23.80
C ILE A 2 31.84 53.76 -23.65
N LYS A 3 31.57 52.54 -24.21
CA LYS A 3 30.30 51.84 -24.05
C LYS A 3 30.39 50.93 -22.82
N TRP A 4 29.51 51.15 -21.88
CA TRP A 4 29.29 50.26 -20.74
C TRP A 4 28.38 49.10 -21.15
N MET A 5 28.83 47.86 -20.94
CA MET A 5 28.00 46.64 -21.02
C MET A 5 27.54 46.29 -19.61
N THR A 6 26.26 46.41 -19.37
CA THR A 6 25.61 45.90 -18.16
C THR A 6 25.29 44.45 -18.34
N GLY A 7 25.91 43.55 -17.54
CA GLY A 7 25.62 42.13 -17.50
C GLY A 7 24.39 41.85 -16.68
N ALA A 8 23.51 41.00 -17.21
CA ALA A 8 22.37 40.42 -16.51
C ALA A 8 22.83 39.18 -15.71
N LEU A 9 22.85 39.29 -14.39
CA LEU A 9 22.95 38.18 -13.47
C LEU A 9 21.67 38.17 -12.62
N GLY A 10 20.86 37.15 -12.76
CA GLY A 10 19.74 36.97 -11.85
C GLY A 10 18.62 36.11 -12.36
N ALA A 11 18.80 34.78 -12.43
CA ALA A 11 17.67 33.83 -12.48
C ALA A 11 18.11 32.37 -12.32
N ALA A 12 18.79 31.98 -11.23
CA ALA A 12 19.19 30.57 -11.06
C ALA A 12 19.05 30.01 -9.65
N VAL A 13 18.40 30.70 -8.71
CA VAL A 13 18.41 30.24 -7.28
C VAL A 13 17.10 29.66 -6.79
N VAL A 14 15.99 29.81 -7.51
CA VAL A 14 14.66 29.43 -6.96
C VAL A 14 14.27 27.93 -7.13
N CYS A 15 14.93 27.19 -8.05
CA CYS A 15 14.54 25.80 -8.30
C CYS A 15 15.14 24.77 -7.34
N ALA A 16 16.20 25.07 -6.61
CA ALA A 16 16.91 24.09 -5.76
C ALA A 16 16.21 23.79 -4.42
N VAL A 17 15.44 24.76 -3.88
CA VAL A 17 14.85 24.62 -2.54
C VAL A 17 13.59 23.75 -2.55
N ALA A 18 12.82 23.74 -3.64
CA ALA A 18 11.59 22.93 -3.74
C ALA A 18 11.89 21.43 -3.86
N SER A 19 13.00 21.05 -4.52
CA SER A 19 13.38 19.65 -4.68
C SER A 19 13.92 19.01 -3.39
N LEU A 20 14.58 19.77 -2.54
CA LEU A 20 15.09 19.30 -1.24
C LEU A 20 13.95 19.03 -0.25
N GLY A 21 12.89 19.84 -0.25
CA GLY A 21 11.72 19.63 0.61
C GLY A 21 10.93 18.36 0.28
N VAL A 22 10.76 18.04 -1.00
CA VAL A 22 10.07 16.83 -1.46
C VAL A 22 10.88 15.57 -1.13
N SER A 23 12.21 15.60 -1.33
CA SER A 23 13.08 14.47 -0.99
C SER A 23 13.13 14.19 0.52
N ALA A 24 13.18 15.21 1.36
CA ALA A 24 13.19 15.06 2.82
C ALA A 24 11.86 14.47 3.33
N GLN A 25 10.73 14.84 2.74
CA GLN A 25 9.42 14.32 3.12
C GLN A 25 9.21 12.87 2.65
N GLN A 26 9.67 12.51 1.46
CA GLN A 26 9.66 11.13 0.97
C GLN A 26 10.51 10.20 1.86
N ASN A 27 11.65 10.66 2.36
CA ASN A 27 12.48 9.88 3.28
C ASN A 27 11.82 9.57 4.64
N GLN A 28 10.74 10.27 5.01
CA GLN A 28 9.96 9.98 6.22
C GLN A 28 8.80 9.02 5.95
N MET A 29 8.45 8.78 4.68
CA MET A 29 7.40 7.85 4.32
C MET A 29 7.69 6.47 4.87
N SER A 30 6.72 5.89 5.56
CA SER A 30 6.76 4.53 6.11
C SER A 30 5.47 3.74 5.84
N PHE A 31 4.55 4.32 5.08
CA PHE A 31 3.30 3.71 4.62
C PHE A 31 2.91 4.26 3.25
N PHE A 32 2.40 3.39 2.37
CA PHE A 32 1.70 3.77 1.15
C PHE A 32 0.78 2.64 0.66
N VAL A 33 -0.16 2.99 -0.22
CA VAL A 33 -0.89 2.06 -1.08
C VAL A 33 -0.16 1.97 -2.41
N THR A 34 0.04 0.79 -2.97
CA THR A 34 0.71 0.67 -4.27
C THR A 34 -0.07 1.42 -5.36
N SER A 35 0.59 2.26 -6.17
CA SER A 35 -0.04 2.94 -7.30
C SER A 35 -0.23 2.04 -8.51
N VAL A 36 0.41 0.87 -8.50
CA VAL A 36 0.32 -0.17 -9.52
C VAL A 36 0.26 -1.54 -8.85
N GLY A 37 -0.57 -2.44 -9.38
CA GLY A 37 -0.56 -3.85 -9.00
C GLY A 37 0.48 -4.64 -9.80
N SER A 38 0.52 -5.96 -9.61
CA SER A 38 1.40 -6.85 -10.39
C SER A 38 1.04 -6.93 -11.88
N GLY A 39 -0.19 -6.55 -12.24
CA GLY A 39 -0.79 -6.80 -13.56
C GLY A 39 -1.23 -8.25 -13.78
N MET A 40 -1.01 -9.12 -12.80
CA MET A 40 -1.37 -10.53 -12.82
C MET A 40 -2.41 -10.88 -11.73
N GLY A 41 -3.38 -9.99 -11.51
CA GLY A 41 -4.39 -10.18 -10.47
C GLY A 41 -3.77 -10.30 -9.08
N ALA A 42 -4.23 -11.30 -8.32
CA ALA A 42 -3.72 -11.59 -6.99
C ALA A 42 -2.44 -12.46 -7.00
N ASN A 43 -1.92 -12.85 -8.16
CA ASN A 43 -0.60 -13.47 -8.24
C ASN A 43 0.49 -12.40 -8.08
N LEU A 44 0.98 -12.27 -6.89
CA LEU A 44 2.04 -11.33 -6.49
C LEU A 44 3.41 -12.04 -6.37
N GLY A 45 3.48 -13.34 -6.67
CA GLY A 45 4.64 -14.19 -6.36
C GLY A 45 4.73 -14.52 -4.87
N GLY A 46 3.57 -14.67 -4.21
CA GLY A 46 3.45 -14.89 -2.78
C GLY A 46 3.87 -13.67 -1.95
N LEU A 47 4.04 -13.86 -0.64
CA LEU A 47 4.48 -12.77 0.26
C LEU A 47 5.84 -12.18 -0.14
N THR A 48 6.76 -13.03 -0.59
CA THR A 48 8.11 -12.60 -1.01
C THR A 48 8.06 -11.69 -2.23
N GLY A 49 7.25 -12.04 -3.22
CA GLY A 49 7.07 -11.21 -4.42
C GLY A 49 6.39 -9.89 -4.10
N ALA A 50 5.37 -9.90 -3.25
CA ALA A 50 4.68 -8.70 -2.78
C ALA A 50 5.62 -7.75 -2.00
N ASP A 51 6.47 -8.28 -1.12
CA ASP A 51 7.49 -7.51 -0.41
C ASP A 51 8.51 -6.88 -1.35
N LYS A 52 8.97 -7.64 -2.33
CA LYS A 52 9.88 -7.13 -3.37
C LYS A 52 9.23 -5.99 -4.16
N HIS A 53 7.95 -6.10 -4.49
CA HIS A 53 7.19 -5.05 -5.16
C HIS A 53 7.09 -3.79 -4.30
N CYS A 54 6.76 -3.91 -3.00
CA CYS A 54 6.78 -2.80 -2.05
C CYS A 54 8.16 -2.12 -2.01
N GLN A 55 9.24 -2.90 -1.91
CA GLN A 55 10.61 -2.40 -1.85
C GLN A 55 11.01 -1.65 -3.12
N GLN A 56 10.64 -2.18 -4.29
CA GLN A 56 10.93 -1.54 -5.59
C GLN A 56 10.20 -0.22 -5.77
N ILE A 57 8.90 -0.18 -5.44
CA ILE A 57 8.09 1.04 -5.51
C ILE A 57 8.61 2.09 -4.52
N ALA A 58 8.91 1.69 -3.29
CA ALA A 58 9.48 2.58 -2.28
C ALA A 58 10.85 3.14 -2.71
N ALA A 59 11.71 2.31 -3.31
CA ALA A 59 13.01 2.76 -3.82
C ALA A 59 12.85 3.78 -4.95
N ALA A 60 11.93 3.54 -5.88
CA ALA A 60 11.62 4.48 -6.96
C ALA A 60 11.07 5.83 -6.45
N ALA A 61 10.39 5.81 -5.28
CA ALA A 61 9.88 7.00 -4.60
C ALA A 61 10.91 7.65 -3.63
N GLY A 62 12.17 7.20 -3.62
CA GLY A 62 13.22 7.76 -2.77
C GLY A 62 13.20 7.29 -1.30
N ALA A 63 12.42 6.25 -0.98
CA ALA A 63 12.30 5.66 0.36
C ALA A 63 12.89 4.23 0.43
N GLY A 64 13.80 3.88 -0.46
CA GLY A 64 14.40 2.55 -0.58
C GLY A 64 15.38 2.16 0.54
N ASN A 65 15.76 3.10 1.40
CA ASN A 65 16.64 2.89 2.54
C ASN A 65 15.96 2.18 3.73
N ARG A 66 14.64 1.95 3.66
CA ARG A 66 13.85 1.19 4.63
C ARG A 66 13.57 -0.22 4.13
N THR A 67 13.28 -1.14 5.05
CA THR A 67 12.75 -2.48 4.73
C THR A 67 11.24 -2.42 4.61
N TRP A 68 10.70 -2.76 3.45
CA TRP A 68 9.29 -2.69 3.15
C TRP A 68 8.62 -4.06 3.11
N ARG A 69 7.43 -4.16 3.67
CA ARG A 69 6.61 -5.37 3.69
C ARG A 69 5.19 -5.06 3.23
N ALA A 70 4.64 -5.97 2.46
CA ALA A 70 3.24 -5.94 2.10
C ALA A 70 2.37 -6.34 3.30
N TYR A 71 1.27 -5.64 3.55
CA TYR A 71 0.26 -6.01 4.54
C TYR A 71 -0.63 -7.11 3.97
N LEU A 72 -0.17 -8.34 4.04
CA LEU A 72 -0.84 -9.52 3.51
C LEU A 72 -0.72 -10.67 4.51
N SER A 73 -1.82 -11.38 4.76
CA SER A 73 -1.82 -12.62 5.53
C SER A 73 -1.75 -13.82 4.60
N ALA A 74 -1.11 -14.90 5.04
CA ALA A 74 -1.00 -16.15 4.29
C ALA A 74 -1.25 -17.37 5.17
N ALA A 75 -1.91 -18.39 4.62
CA ALA A 75 -2.11 -19.67 5.30
C ALA A 75 -0.81 -20.48 5.36
N ALA A 76 -0.72 -21.38 6.30
CA ALA A 76 0.38 -22.34 6.38
C ALA A 76 0.49 -23.14 5.07
N ALA A 77 1.71 -23.31 4.57
CA ALA A 77 1.97 -24.08 3.36
C ALA A 77 3.43 -24.57 3.32
N ALA A 78 3.64 -25.77 2.77
CA ALA A 78 4.98 -26.32 2.50
C ALA A 78 5.96 -26.21 3.69
N GLY A 79 5.51 -26.51 4.90
CA GLY A 79 6.35 -26.45 6.11
C GLY A 79 6.55 -25.05 6.69
N GLN A 80 5.93 -24.02 6.12
CA GLN A 80 5.87 -22.68 6.67
C GLN A 80 4.60 -22.47 7.50
N PRO A 81 4.67 -21.84 8.68
CA PRO A 81 3.50 -21.51 9.47
C PRO A 81 2.63 -20.45 8.78
N ALA A 82 1.37 -20.34 9.21
CA ALA A 82 0.53 -19.22 8.81
C ALA A 82 1.15 -17.87 9.25
N VAL A 83 0.91 -16.85 8.44
CA VAL A 83 1.43 -15.50 8.65
C VAL A 83 0.27 -14.54 8.74
N ASN A 84 0.22 -13.73 9.80
CA ASN A 84 -0.73 -12.64 9.92
C ASN A 84 -0.10 -11.34 9.40
N ALA A 85 -0.86 -10.53 8.69
CA ALA A 85 -0.39 -9.26 8.16
C ALA A 85 0.15 -8.34 9.27
N LYS A 86 -0.53 -8.27 10.42
CA LYS A 86 -0.15 -7.43 11.56
C LYS A 86 1.23 -7.76 12.14
N ASP A 87 1.67 -9.01 12.02
CA ASP A 87 2.91 -9.50 12.66
C ASP A 87 4.15 -9.24 11.78
N ARG A 88 3.95 -8.77 10.54
CA ARG A 88 5.04 -8.61 9.58
C ARG A 88 5.40 -7.17 9.21
N ILE A 89 4.62 -6.20 9.66
CA ILE A 89 4.75 -4.79 9.24
C ILE A 89 5.56 -3.90 10.18
N GLY A 90 6.16 -4.45 11.23
CA GLY A 90 6.90 -3.66 12.25
C GLY A 90 5.96 -3.12 13.33
N LYS A 91 6.36 -2.04 13.99
CA LYS A 91 5.68 -1.52 15.20
C LYS A 91 5.07 -0.11 15.03
N GLY A 92 5.42 0.60 13.95
CA GLY A 92 5.03 1.99 13.73
C GLY A 92 5.94 3.00 14.49
N PRO A 93 5.64 4.30 14.50
CA PRO A 93 4.51 4.90 13.78
C PRO A 93 4.70 4.86 12.25
N TRP A 94 3.58 4.84 11.53
CA TRP A 94 3.62 4.88 10.06
C TRP A 94 3.05 6.19 9.53
N MET A 95 3.75 6.76 8.57
CA MET A 95 3.43 8.02 7.92
C MET A 95 3.33 7.84 6.41
N ASN A 96 2.36 8.51 5.81
CA ASN A 96 2.26 8.59 4.36
C ASN A 96 3.33 9.55 3.78
N VAL A 97 3.39 9.65 2.46
CA VAL A 97 4.36 10.50 1.74
C VAL A 97 4.26 11.99 2.08
N LYS A 98 3.12 12.45 2.63
CA LYS A 98 2.92 13.84 3.08
C LYS A 98 3.28 14.04 4.56
N GLY A 99 3.85 13.04 5.23
CA GLY A 99 4.21 13.09 6.64
C GLY A 99 3.03 12.98 7.59
N VAL A 100 1.85 12.61 7.11
CA VAL A 100 0.67 12.40 7.97
C VAL A 100 0.76 11.01 8.61
N VAL A 101 0.67 10.94 9.93
CA VAL A 101 0.64 9.68 10.67
C VAL A 101 -0.67 8.97 10.41
N VAL A 102 -0.61 7.78 9.81
CA VAL A 102 -1.78 6.92 9.56
C VAL A 102 -2.09 6.00 10.73
N ALA A 103 -1.05 5.55 11.44
CA ALA A 103 -1.21 4.81 12.69
C ALA A 103 0.05 4.95 13.55
N LYS A 104 -0.11 4.92 14.88
CA LYS A 104 0.98 5.07 15.86
C LYS A 104 1.61 3.73 16.24
N THR A 105 0.80 2.67 16.34
CA THR A 105 1.18 1.30 16.71
C THR A 105 0.34 0.29 15.94
N VAL A 106 0.65 -0.99 16.06
CA VAL A 106 -0.15 -2.09 15.47
C VAL A 106 -1.56 -2.10 16.04
N GLU A 107 -1.73 -1.91 17.33
CA GLU A 107 -3.05 -1.86 18.01
C GLU A 107 -3.86 -0.65 17.51
N HIS A 108 -3.21 0.50 17.39
CA HIS A 108 -3.87 1.70 16.85
C HIS A 108 -4.28 1.51 15.40
N LEU A 109 -3.46 0.84 14.58
CA LEU A 109 -3.77 0.53 13.18
C LEU A 109 -5.05 -0.32 13.03
N HIS A 110 -5.27 -1.26 13.96
CA HIS A 110 -6.41 -2.18 13.94
C HIS A 110 -7.60 -1.70 14.82
N SER A 111 -7.56 -0.47 15.29
CA SER A 111 -8.67 0.19 16.00
C SER A 111 -9.43 1.14 15.07
N ASP A 112 -10.62 1.56 15.49
CA ASP A 112 -11.41 2.58 14.78
C ASP A 112 -10.77 3.97 14.80
N ALA A 113 -9.78 4.19 15.70
CA ALA A 113 -9.08 5.46 15.86
C ALA A 113 -7.92 5.65 14.84
N ASN A 114 -7.58 4.65 14.01
CA ASN A 114 -6.56 4.83 13.00
C ASN A 114 -6.98 5.88 11.96
N ASN A 115 -5.98 6.50 11.34
CA ASN A 115 -6.19 7.59 10.38
C ASN A 115 -6.03 7.12 8.92
N LEU A 116 -6.44 5.86 8.60
CA LEU A 116 -6.52 5.36 7.23
C LEU A 116 -7.88 5.66 6.63
N ASN A 117 -7.92 6.50 5.62
CA ASN A 117 -9.12 6.89 4.87
C ASN A 117 -8.73 7.41 3.48
N GLY A 118 -9.68 7.81 2.66
CA GLY A 118 -9.45 8.26 1.28
C GLY A 118 -8.52 9.46 1.11
N GLU A 119 -8.27 10.23 2.19
CA GLU A 119 -7.40 11.41 2.15
C GLU A 119 -5.97 11.10 2.61
N THR A 120 -5.79 10.07 3.43
CA THR A 120 -4.52 9.75 4.10
C THR A 120 -3.88 8.46 3.61
N ALA A 121 -4.66 7.51 3.10
CA ALA A 121 -4.17 6.28 2.49
C ALA A 121 -3.70 6.56 1.04
N LEU A 122 -2.60 7.29 0.95
CA LEU A 122 -2.03 7.75 -0.31
C LEU A 122 -1.11 6.71 -0.93
N THR A 123 -0.98 6.78 -2.25
CA THR A 123 0.06 6.05 -2.98
C THR A 123 1.46 6.63 -2.67
N GLU A 124 2.49 5.90 -3.04
CA GLU A 124 3.89 6.36 -2.92
C GLU A 124 4.15 7.67 -3.70
N LYS A 125 3.27 8.00 -4.66
CA LYS A 125 3.32 9.24 -5.46
C LYS A 125 2.53 10.40 -4.84
N GLY A 126 1.85 10.15 -3.70
CA GLY A 126 1.07 11.17 -3.00
C GLY A 126 -0.33 11.41 -3.56
N GLY A 127 -0.78 10.60 -4.51
CA GLY A 127 -2.13 10.59 -5.03
C GLY A 127 -3.04 9.65 -4.22
N ALA A 128 -4.34 9.90 -4.24
CA ALA A 128 -5.34 8.95 -3.75
C ALA A 128 -5.55 7.82 -4.77
N VAL A 129 -5.99 6.67 -4.31
CA VAL A 129 -6.48 5.59 -5.18
C VAL A 129 -7.82 6.02 -5.79
N ALA A 130 -8.03 5.71 -7.07
CA ALA A 130 -9.30 6.03 -7.74
C ALA A 130 -10.48 5.33 -7.04
N GLY A 131 -11.61 6.04 -6.86
CA GLY A 131 -12.73 5.54 -6.05
C GLY A 131 -13.40 4.27 -6.59
N ASN A 132 -13.24 3.95 -7.86
CA ASN A 132 -13.69 2.71 -8.47
C ASN A 132 -12.65 1.57 -8.39
N GLN A 133 -11.54 1.78 -7.68
CA GLN A 133 -10.45 0.82 -7.47
C GLN A 133 -10.04 0.77 -5.98
N HIS A 134 -11.00 1.02 -5.09
CA HIS A 134 -10.77 1.22 -3.66
C HIS A 134 -10.55 -0.08 -2.86
N ASP A 135 -10.76 -1.24 -3.48
CA ASP A 135 -10.55 -2.54 -2.86
C ASP A 135 -9.07 -2.91 -2.88
N ILE A 136 -8.49 -3.00 -1.70
CA ILE A 136 -7.08 -3.28 -1.48
C ILE A 136 -6.92 -4.70 -0.94
N LEU A 137 -6.09 -5.51 -1.59
CA LEU A 137 -5.81 -6.88 -1.18
C LEU A 137 -5.15 -6.93 0.21
N THR A 138 -5.64 -7.81 1.07
CA THR A 138 -5.07 -8.04 2.41
C THR A 138 -5.03 -9.51 2.81
N GLY A 139 -6.05 -10.30 2.43
CA GLY A 139 -6.22 -11.67 2.92
C GLY A 139 -6.38 -11.75 4.44
N SER A 140 -6.81 -10.67 5.08
CA SER A 140 -6.82 -10.53 6.54
C SER A 140 -8.23 -10.35 7.09
N GLN A 141 -8.39 -10.64 8.37
CA GLN A 141 -9.51 -10.20 9.19
C GLN A 141 -9.27 -8.76 9.68
N ALA A 142 -10.28 -8.14 10.30
CA ALA A 142 -10.20 -6.76 10.78
C ALA A 142 -9.09 -6.54 11.82
N ASP A 143 -8.78 -7.54 12.63
CA ASP A 143 -7.70 -7.52 13.62
C ASP A 143 -6.30 -7.79 13.03
N GLY A 144 -6.19 -7.95 11.71
CA GLY A 144 -4.94 -8.21 10.99
C GLY A 144 -4.46 -9.66 11.01
N THR A 145 -5.25 -10.59 11.54
CA THR A 145 -5.00 -12.03 11.43
C THR A 145 -5.41 -12.56 10.06
N LEU A 146 -4.99 -13.78 9.73
CA LEU A 146 -5.37 -14.45 8.49
C LEU A 146 -6.90 -14.53 8.35
N GLN A 147 -7.41 -14.29 7.15
CA GLN A 147 -8.83 -14.47 6.82
C GLN A 147 -9.30 -15.90 7.11
N THR A 148 -10.60 -16.05 7.40
CA THR A 148 -11.23 -17.37 7.45
C THR A 148 -11.41 -17.93 6.04
N GLY A 149 -11.47 -19.27 5.91
CA GLY A 149 -11.73 -19.92 4.62
C GLY A 149 -10.48 -20.32 3.82
N GLY A 150 -9.28 -20.23 4.43
CA GLY A 150 -8.07 -20.81 3.84
C GLY A 150 -7.13 -19.79 3.19
N ALA A 151 -6.31 -20.27 2.26
CA ALA A 151 -5.25 -19.51 1.63
C ALA A 151 -5.80 -18.42 0.69
N PRO A 152 -5.55 -17.13 0.96
CA PRO A 152 -6.01 -16.04 0.10
C PRO A 152 -5.35 -16.13 -1.29
N CYS A 153 -6.14 -16.44 -2.32
CA CYS A 153 -5.66 -16.62 -3.69
C CYS A 153 -4.38 -17.47 -3.77
N GLY A 154 -4.40 -18.66 -3.16
CA GLY A 154 -3.21 -19.52 -3.09
C GLY A 154 -2.02 -18.87 -2.40
N ASN A 155 -2.27 -18.11 -1.31
CA ASN A 155 -1.26 -17.29 -0.65
C ASN A 155 -0.63 -16.24 -1.59
N PHE A 156 -1.46 -15.61 -2.44
CA PHE A 156 -1.06 -14.62 -3.44
C PHE A 156 -0.12 -15.17 -4.52
N SER A 157 -0.28 -16.44 -4.87
CA SER A 157 0.38 -17.08 -6.00
C SER A 157 -0.57 -17.49 -7.14
N GLU A 158 -1.86 -17.21 -6.99
CA GLU A 158 -2.91 -17.58 -7.94
C GLU A 158 -3.57 -16.37 -8.58
N ALA A 159 -3.81 -16.46 -9.89
CA ALA A 159 -4.54 -15.47 -10.67
C ALA A 159 -5.61 -16.10 -11.58
N THR A 160 -5.98 -17.36 -11.31
CA THR A 160 -6.90 -18.13 -12.13
C THR A 160 -8.35 -17.85 -11.71
N ASP A 161 -9.25 -17.76 -12.68
CA ASP A 161 -10.67 -17.63 -12.42
C ASP A 161 -11.23 -18.88 -11.73
N GLY A 162 -12.13 -18.65 -10.76
CA GLY A 162 -12.79 -19.72 -10.03
C GLY A 162 -11.94 -20.39 -8.93
N THR A 163 -10.72 -19.91 -8.68
CA THR A 163 -9.86 -20.45 -7.61
C THR A 163 -9.76 -19.49 -6.43
N GLY A 164 -10.61 -19.71 -5.42
CA GLY A 164 -10.52 -18.96 -4.16
C GLY A 164 -10.82 -17.47 -4.26
N ALA A 165 -10.57 -16.78 -3.17
CA ALA A 165 -10.71 -15.33 -3.04
C ALA A 165 -9.73 -14.81 -1.97
N ALA A 166 -9.48 -13.51 -1.95
CA ALA A 166 -8.78 -12.83 -0.88
C ALA A 166 -9.67 -11.76 -0.26
N ASN A 167 -9.63 -11.59 1.05
CA ASN A 167 -10.25 -10.43 1.67
C ASN A 167 -9.58 -9.16 1.15
N VAL A 168 -10.43 -8.14 0.93
CA VAL A 168 -10.04 -6.79 0.56
C VAL A 168 -10.54 -5.80 1.61
N GLY A 169 -9.85 -4.69 1.73
CA GLY A 169 -10.31 -3.55 2.52
C GLY A 169 -10.61 -2.36 1.65
N HIS A 170 -11.53 -1.49 2.09
CA HIS A 170 -11.86 -0.24 1.41
C HIS A 170 -10.92 0.87 1.86
N VAL A 171 -10.01 1.29 0.98
CA VAL A 171 -9.02 2.35 1.28
C VAL A 171 -9.68 3.68 1.67
N ASP A 172 -10.85 3.96 1.14
CA ASP A 172 -11.64 5.18 1.40
C ASP A 172 -12.72 4.99 2.48
N ARG A 173 -12.86 3.76 3.03
CA ARG A 173 -13.87 3.38 4.02
C ARG A 173 -15.32 3.62 3.56
N ARG A 174 -15.59 3.44 2.28
CA ARG A 174 -16.89 3.65 1.64
C ARG A 174 -17.28 2.43 0.82
N GLY A 175 -18.56 2.38 0.42
CA GLY A 175 -19.08 1.36 -0.50
C GLY A 175 -20.00 0.36 0.17
N GLY A 176 -20.14 -0.82 -0.45
CA GLY A 176 -20.94 -1.94 0.01
C GLY A 176 -20.08 -2.99 0.73
N GLY A 177 -20.68 -4.17 0.95
CA GLY A 177 -20.02 -5.30 1.58
C GLY A 177 -20.43 -5.53 3.03
N GLN A 178 -19.79 -6.49 3.69
CA GLN A 178 -20.12 -6.89 5.06
C GLN A 178 -19.62 -5.86 6.09
N ALA A 179 -18.48 -5.23 5.82
CA ALA A 179 -17.86 -4.22 6.67
C ALA A 179 -17.31 -3.06 5.82
N PRO A 180 -18.19 -2.21 5.25
CA PRO A 180 -17.81 -1.23 4.23
C PRO A 180 -16.83 -0.15 4.73
N THR A 181 -16.75 0.06 6.04
CA THR A 181 -15.81 0.99 6.66
C THR A 181 -14.48 0.37 7.07
N SER A 182 -14.29 -0.93 6.84
CA SER A 182 -13.04 -1.62 7.16
C SER A 182 -11.98 -1.34 6.09
N TRP A 183 -10.84 -0.79 6.50
CA TRP A 183 -9.72 -0.53 5.61
C TRP A 183 -8.99 -1.81 5.16
N ASN A 184 -9.15 -2.93 5.90
CA ASN A 184 -8.41 -4.17 5.66
C ASN A 184 -9.26 -5.44 5.53
N ALA A 185 -10.57 -5.41 5.85
CA ALA A 185 -11.42 -6.61 5.86
C ALA A 185 -12.87 -6.26 5.56
N SER A 186 -13.14 -5.66 4.41
CA SER A 186 -14.49 -5.25 4.03
C SER A 186 -15.31 -6.42 3.51
N HIS A 187 -14.77 -7.17 2.56
CA HIS A 187 -15.38 -8.36 1.95
C HIS A 187 -14.34 -9.19 1.22
N ALA A 188 -14.74 -10.35 0.70
CA ALA A 188 -13.90 -11.15 -0.18
C ALA A 188 -13.96 -10.62 -1.63
N SER A 189 -12.84 -10.75 -2.38
CA SER A 189 -12.84 -10.53 -3.82
C SER A 189 -13.70 -11.59 -4.54
N ARG A 190 -14.16 -11.30 -5.76
CA ARG A 190 -14.91 -12.27 -6.59
C ARG A 190 -14.06 -13.46 -7.00
N GLY A 191 -12.76 -13.31 -6.99
CA GLY A 191 -11.77 -14.30 -7.37
C GLY A 191 -10.39 -13.69 -7.45
N CYS A 192 -9.44 -14.42 -8.03
CA CYS A 192 -8.03 -14.09 -7.98
C CYS A 192 -7.48 -13.46 -9.28
N SER A 193 -8.22 -13.58 -10.41
CA SER A 193 -7.79 -12.99 -11.67
C SER A 193 -7.87 -11.46 -11.65
N GLN A 194 -7.10 -10.80 -12.53
CA GLN A 194 -7.15 -9.35 -12.69
C GLN A 194 -8.58 -8.88 -13.00
N ALA A 195 -9.30 -9.60 -13.87
CA ALA A 195 -10.68 -9.29 -14.22
C ALA A 195 -11.62 -9.36 -13.00
N ASN A 196 -11.47 -10.38 -12.17
CA ASN A 196 -12.25 -10.54 -10.94
C ASN A 196 -11.96 -9.46 -9.90
N LEU A 197 -10.69 -9.05 -9.74
CA LEU A 197 -10.32 -7.95 -8.85
C LEU A 197 -10.92 -6.62 -9.33
N VAL A 198 -10.85 -6.33 -10.64
CA VAL A 198 -11.47 -5.13 -11.22
C VAL A 198 -13.00 -5.18 -11.06
N ALA A 199 -13.63 -6.33 -11.29
CA ALA A 199 -15.08 -6.50 -11.14
C ALA A 199 -15.55 -6.44 -9.67
N THR A 200 -14.63 -6.62 -8.71
CA THR A 200 -14.93 -6.42 -7.28
C THR A 200 -14.92 -4.92 -6.92
N GLY A 201 -14.02 -4.14 -7.49
CA GLY A 201 -13.80 -2.73 -7.16
C GLY A 201 -12.33 -2.43 -6.83
N GLY A 202 -11.42 -3.32 -7.22
CA GLY A 202 -9.99 -3.20 -7.00
C GLY A 202 -9.19 -3.19 -8.30
N ASN A 203 -7.87 -3.31 -8.17
CA ASN A 203 -6.96 -3.44 -9.32
C ASN A 203 -5.66 -4.20 -8.96
N GLY A 204 -5.72 -5.07 -7.94
CA GLY A 204 -4.57 -5.80 -7.45
C GLY A 204 -3.61 -4.95 -6.60
N TYR A 205 -4.09 -3.85 -6.04
CA TYR A 205 -3.34 -3.00 -5.13
C TYR A 205 -3.26 -3.63 -3.73
N PHE A 206 -2.20 -3.28 -2.99
CA PHE A 206 -2.02 -3.67 -1.59
C PHE A 206 -1.25 -2.59 -0.81
N TYR A 207 -1.32 -2.68 0.52
CA TYR A 207 -0.63 -1.74 1.39
C TYR A 207 0.82 -2.16 1.62
N CYS A 208 1.72 -1.19 1.69
CA CYS A 208 3.13 -1.36 2.01
C CYS A 208 3.49 -0.59 3.28
N PHE A 209 4.17 -1.26 4.19
CA PHE A 209 4.61 -0.70 5.46
C PHE A 209 6.12 -0.88 5.62
N ALA A 210 6.81 0.15 6.12
CA ALA A 210 8.19 0.03 6.54
C ALA A 210 8.27 -0.62 7.92
N THR A 211 9.21 -1.55 8.10
CA THR A 211 9.37 -2.30 9.35
C THR A 211 10.39 -1.68 10.31
N ASN A 212 11.13 -0.68 9.85
CA ASN A 212 12.19 0.04 10.58
C ASN A 212 12.08 1.55 10.39
#